data_cff66ec96bcda14f4b758655ddc99224
#
_entry.id   cff66ec96bcda14f4b758655ddc99224
#
_cell.length_a   1.000
_cell.length_b   1.000
_cell.length_c   1.000
_cell.angle_alpha   90.00
_cell.angle_beta   90.00
_cell.angle_gamma   90.00
#
_symmetry.space_group_name_H-M   'P 1'
#
loop_
_entity.id
_entity.type
_entity.pdbx_description
1 polymer ?
#
loop_
_entity_poly.entity_id
_entity_poly.type
_entity_poly.pdbx_seq_one_letter_code
_entity_poly.pdbx_strand_id
1 'polypeptide(L)'
;MVRFSLDTHVVDVLLRDLVGHDHSPAAFVVYLFLWRRTRGERRKQARLSHNEISQETGLSKSAVQRALRILHRRRLVRSHRLHQTDTPVHEVERPWT
;
A
#
# COMPACT_ATOMS: atom_id res chain seq x y z
N MET A 1 -10.95 19.12 -9.47
CA MET A 1 -10.63 17.92 -8.67
C MET A 1 -9.86 16.92 -9.53
N VAL A 2 -8.73 16.46 -9.02
CA VAL A 2 -7.95 15.41 -9.69
C VAL A 2 -8.61 14.06 -9.39
N ARG A 3 -8.61 13.18 -10.39
CA ARG A 3 -9.21 11.84 -10.27
C ARG A 3 -8.17 10.78 -10.60
N PHE A 4 -8.34 9.61 -10.04
CA PHE A 4 -7.56 8.44 -10.43
C PHE A 4 -8.48 7.23 -10.55
N SER A 5 -8.05 6.23 -11.31
CA SER A 5 -8.82 5.01 -11.48
C SER A 5 -8.23 3.89 -10.62
N LEU A 6 -9.08 2.96 -10.26
CA LEU A 6 -8.75 1.82 -9.43
C LEU A 6 -9.25 0.56 -10.13
N ASP A 7 -8.43 -0.49 -10.21
CA ASP A 7 -8.90 -1.76 -10.75
C ASP A 7 -10.05 -2.27 -9.89
N THR A 8 -11.12 -2.74 -10.50
CA THR A 8 -12.29 -3.22 -9.75
C THR A 8 -11.93 -4.37 -8.81
N HIS A 9 -10.92 -5.16 -9.14
CA HIS A 9 -10.43 -6.26 -8.31
C HIS A 9 -10.07 -5.78 -6.89
N VAL A 10 -9.58 -4.56 -6.77
CA VAL A 10 -9.20 -4.00 -5.46
C VAL A 10 -10.39 -3.95 -4.52
N VAL A 11 -11.55 -3.52 -5.02
CA VAL A 11 -12.77 -3.43 -4.20
C VAL A 11 -13.51 -4.76 -4.17
N ASP A 12 -13.56 -5.46 -5.30
CA ASP A 12 -14.37 -6.69 -5.41
C ASP A 12 -13.72 -7.87 -4.70
N VAL A 13 -12.40 -7.91 -4.60
CA VAL A 13 -11.67 -9.05 -4.03
C VAL A 13 -10.76 -8.65 -2.87
N LEU A 14 -9.84 -7.70 -3.08
CA LEU A 14 -8.84 -7.37 -2.06
C LEU A 14 -9.46 -6.80 -0.79
N LEU A 15 -10.50 -5.99 -0.91
CA LEU A 15 -11.18 -5.42 0.26
C LEU A 15 -11.64 -6.53 1.20
N ARG A 16 -12.37 -7.49 0.66
CA ARG A 16 -12.87 -8.62 1.43
C ARG A 16 -11.74 -9.49 1.99
N ASP A 17 -10.70 -9.74 1.18
CA ASP A 17 -9.60 -10.60 1.60
C ASP A 17 -8.77 -9.97 2.70
N LEU A 18 -8.43 -8.69 2.57
CA LEU A 18 -7.59 -8.02 3.56
C LEU A 18 -8.36 -7.69 4.84
N VAL A 19 -9.59 -7.22 4.71
CA VAL A 19 -10.38 -6.82 5.88
C VAL A 19 -10.98 -8.03 6.57
N GLY A 20 -11.58 -8.94 5.80
CA GLY A 20 -12.28 -10.09 6.34
C GLY A 20 -11.37 -11.27 6.67
N HIS A 21 -10.64 -11.76 5.68
CA HIS A 21 -9.79 -12.94 5.84
C HIS A 21 -8.54 -12.65 6.68
N ASP A 22 -7.81 -11.60 6.34
CA ASP A 22 -6.57 -11.25 7.05
C ASP A 22 -6.82 -10.40 8.29
N HIS A 23 -8.05 -9.98 8.53
CA HIS A 23 -8.44 -9.14 9.66
C HIS A 23 -7.60 -7.85 9.76
N SER A 24 -7.27 -7.26 8.61
CA SER A 24 -6.44 -6.06 8.57
C SER A 24 -7.03 -4.97 7.67
N PRO A 25 -8.00 -4.21 8.18
CA PRO A 25 -8.44 -3.01 7.46
C PRO A 25 -7.29 -2.07 7.14
N ALA A 26 -6.30 -1.98 8.04
CA ALA A 26 -5.12 -1.13 7.84
C ALA A 26 -4.34 -1.54 6.58
N ALA A 27 -4.23 -2.84 6.28
CA ALA A 27 -3.55 -3.29 5.07
C ALA A 27 -4.27 -2.78 3.82
N PHE A 28 -5.61 -2.81 3.81
CA PHE A 28 -6.37 -2.27 2.69
C PHE A 28 -6.16 -0.76 2.54
N VAL A 29 -6.19 -0.03 3.66
CA VAL A 29 -5.98 1.42 3.65
C VAL A 29 -4.60 1.76 3.08
N VAL A 30 -3.55 1.06 3.53
CA VAL A 30 -2.19 1.31 3.05
C VAL A 30 -2.08 0.97 1.55
N TYR A 31 -2.67 -0.15 1.11
CA TYR A 31 -2.65 -0.52 -0.31
C TYR A 31 -3.31 0.56 -1.17
N LEU A 32 -4.49 1.02 -0.75
CA LEU A 32 -5.22 2.06 -1.46
C LEU A 32 -4.42 3.36 -1.54
N PHE A 33 -3.80 3.76 -0.42
CA PHE A 33 -2.96 4.95 -0.39
C PHE A 33 -1.75 4.83 -1.32
N LEU A 34 -1.06 3.69 -1.30
CA LEU A 34 0.08 3.45 -2.18
C LEU A 34 -0.33 3.40 -3.65
N TRP A 35 -1.51 2.85 -3.94
CA TRP A 35 -2.06 2.90 -5.30
C TRP A 35 -2.19 4.35 -5.77
N ARG A 36 -2.77 5.21 -4.92
CA ARG A 36 -2.94 6.63 -5.25
C ARG A 36 -1.59 7.31 -5.52
N ARG A 37 -0.57 6.98 -4.75
CA ARG A 37 0.75 7.62 -4.85
C ARG A 37 1.63 7.01 -5.93
N THR A 38 1.24 5.90 -6.50
CA THR A 38 1.95 5.26 -7.62
C THR A 38 1.09 5.33 -8.88
N ARG A 39 0.21 4.38 -9.08
CA ARG A 39 -0.62 4.31 -10.29
C ARG A 39 -1.54 5.51 -10.46
N GLY A 40 -2.07 6.03 -9.37
CA GLY A 40 -2.91 7.23 -9.40
C GLY A 40 -2.17 8.46 -9.88
N GLU A 41 -0.85 8.49 -9.76
CA GLU A 41 0.01 9.56 -10.27
C GLU A 41 0.81 9.13 -11.52
N ARG A 42 0.48 7.96 -12.08
CA ARG A 42 1.16 7.38 -13.24
C ARG A 42 2.64 7.15 -12.96
N ARG A 43 2.95 6.77 -11.73
CA ARG A 43 4.31 6.45 -11.29
C ARG A 43 4.40 4.97 -10.96
N LYS A 44 5.57 4.38 -11.22
CA LYS A 44 5.82 3.00 -10.86
C LYS A 44 6.12 2.84 -9.37
N GLN A 45 6.77 3.85 -8.78
CA GLN A 45 7.30 3.77 -7.43
C GLN A 45 6.96 5.03 -6.65
N ALA A 46 6.89 4.89 -5.32
CA ALA A 46 6.75 6.02 -4.41
C ALA A 46 7.74 5.85 -3.26
N ARG A 47 8.53 6.89 -3.00
CA ARG A 47 9.47 6.93 -1.87
C ARG A 47 8.74 7.52 -0.67
N LEU A 48 8.42 6.69 0.31
CA LEU A 48 7.60 7.08 1.46
C LEU A 48 8.09 6.37 2.72
N SER A 49 8.38 7.15 3.76
CA SER A 49 8.70 6.59 5.07
C SER A 49 7.43 6.06 5.75
N HIS A 50 7.60 5.19 6.74
CA HIS A 50 6.47 4.74 7.55
C HIS A 50 5.77 5.91 8.23
N ASN A 51 6.53 6.91 8.65
CA ASN A 51 5.96 8.11 9.27
C ASN A 51 5.09 8.90 8.30
N GLU A 52 5.54 9.05 7.06
CA GLU A 52 4.75 9.73 6.03
C GLU A 52 3.45 8.98 5.73
N ILE A 53 3.53 7.65 5.60
CA ILE A 53 2.32 6.84 5.38
C ILE A 53 1.38 6.97 6.58
N SER A 54 1.93 6.94 7.79
CA SER A 54 1.15 7.12 9.01
C SER A 54 0.40 8.45 9.01
N GLN A 55 1.09 9.53 8.71
CA GLN A 55 0.48 10.87 8.70
C GLN A 55 -0.59 11.01 7.62
N GLU A 56 -0.34 10.48 6.44
CA GLU A 56 -1.26 10.64 5.31
C GLU A 56 -2.49 9.72 5.41
N THR A 57 -2.38 8.59 6.09
CA THR A 57 -3.50 7.65 6.22
C THR A 57 -4.27 7.80 7.53
N GLY A 58 -3.66 8.43 8.52
CA GLY A 58 -4.25 8.48 9.87
C GLY A 58 -4.00 7.24 10.71
N LEU A 59 -3.27 6.26 10.17
CA LEU A 59 -2.91 5.05 10.92
C LEU A 59 -1.71 5.33 11.83
N SER A 60 -1.60 4.57 12.93
CA SER A 60 -0.38 4.61 13.74
C SER A 60 0.79 4.04 12.96
N LYS A 61 2.01 4.42 13.35
CA LYS A 61 3.22 3.92 12.71
C LYS A 61 3.32 2.40 12.81
N SER A 62 2.98 1.83 13.97
CA SER A 62 2.99 0.38 14.15
C SER A 62 1.95 -0.32 13.28
N ALA A 63 0.78 0.29 13.09
CA ALA A 63 -0.25 -0.26 12.19
C ALA A 63 0.25 -0.25 10.75
N VAL A 64 0.95 0.81 10.32
CA VAL A 64 1.55 0.87 8.98
C VAL A 64 2.57 -0.25 8.81
N GLN A 65 3.43 -0.47 9.80
CA GLN A 65 4.44 -1.53 9.74
C GLN A 65 3.81 -2.91 9.61
N ARG A 66 2.76 -3.19 10.41
CA ARG A 66 2.03 -4.46 10.32
C ARG A 66 1.33 -4.62 8.98
N ALA A 67 0.71 -3.54 8.50
CA ALA A 67 0.02 -3.54 7.21
C ALA A 67 0.99 -3.86 6.07
N LEU A 68 2.16 -3.24 6.07
CA LEU A 68 3.16 -3.50 5.03
C LEU A 68 3.65 -4.95 5.07
N ARG A 69 3.82 -5.54 6.27
CA ARG A 69 4.21 -6.95 6.36
C ARG A 69 3.17 -7.87 5.70
N ILE A 70 1.89 -7.58 5.91
CA ILE A 70 0.81 -8.35 5.28
C ILE A 70 0.85 -8.18 3.76
N LEU A 71 1.00 -6.93 3.30
CA LEU A 71 1.03 -6.65 1.87
C LEU A 71 2.25 -7.28 1.19
N HIS A 72 3.40 -7.30 1.84
CA HIS A 72 4.59 -7.98 1.33
C HIS A 72 4.37 -9.49 1.24
N ARG A 73 3.81 -10.10 2.27
CA ARG A 73 3.53 -11.54 2.30
C ARG A 73 2.53 -11.92 1.21
N ARG A 74 1.55 -11.07 0.97
CA ARG A 74 0.55 -11.26 -0.08
C ARG A 74 1.05 -10.91 -1.47
N ARG A 75 2.27 -10.40 -1.59
CA ARG A 75 2.85 -9.94 -2.85
C ARG A 75 2.04 -8.85 -3.53
N LEU A 76 1.41 -8.00 -2.73
CA LEU A 76 0.64 -6.85 -3.21
C LEU A 76 1.46 -5.58 -3.24
N VAL A 77 2.52 -5.52 -2.44
CA VAL A 77 3.47 -4.41 -2.40
C VAL A 77 4.88 -4.99 -2.34
N ARG A 78 5.79 -4.37 -3.06
CA ARG A 78 7.21 -4.66 -2.99
C ARG A 78 7.93 -3.39 -2.52
N SER A 79 8.83 -3.52 -1.55
CA SER A 79 9.53 -2.37 -0.99
C SER A 79 11.01 -2.66 -0.93
N HIS A 80 11.82 -1.63 -1.17
CA HIS A 80 13.27 -1.75 -1.09
C HIS A 80 13.90 -0.44 -0.67
N ARG A 81 15.16 -0.49 -0.21
CA ARG A 81 16.01 0.67 0.08
C ARG A 81 17.43 0.37 -0.39
N LEU A 82 18.13 1.43 -0.81
CA LEU A 82 19.54 1.30 -1.19
C LEU A 82 20.41 1.05 0.05
N HIS A 83 20.11 1.75 1.15
CA HIS A 83 20.81 1.60 2.42
C HIS A 83 19.81 1.53 3.54
N GLN A 84 20.19 0.96 4.67
CA GLN A 84 19.32 0.79 5.84
C GLN A 84 18.71 2.10 6.32
N THR A 85 19.45 3.20 6.17
CA THR A 85 19.02 4.53 6.64
C THR A 85 18.19 5.28 5.60
N ASP A 86 18.07 4.76 4.37
CA ASP A 86 17.31 5.42 3.32
C ASP A 86 15.81 5.24 3.54
N THR A 87 15.06 6.21 3.03
CA THR A 87 13.60 6.10 2.94
C THR A 87 13.25 4.97 1.96
N PRO A 88 12.38 4.03 2.34
CA PRO A 88 12.02 2.93 1.45
C PRO A 88 11.23 3.40 0.24
N VAL A 89 11.40 2.67 -0.85
CA VAL A 89 10.66 2.86 -2.09
C VAL A 89 9.67 1.72 -2.21
N HIS A 90 8.41 2.03 -2.52
CA HIS A 90 7.33 1.06 -2.59
C HIS A 90 6.80 0.96 -4.01
N GLU A 91 6.50 -0.26 -4.45
CA GLU A 91 5.82 -0.53 -5.71
C GLU A 91 4.55 -1.31 -5.42
N VAL A 92 3.45 -0.89 -6.04
CA VAL A 92 2.19 -1.62 -5.95
C VAL A 92 2.17 -2.70 -7.02
N GLU A 93 1.90 -3.93 -6.61
CA GLU A 93 1.81 -5.07 -7.49
C GLU A 93 0.34 -5.42 -7.77
N ARG A 94 0.09 -5.98 -8.95
CA ARG A 94 -1.24 -6.42 -9.37
C ARG A 94 -1.16 -7.88 -9.81
N PRO A 95 -1.06 -8.83 -8.87
CA PRO A 95 -0.86 -10.25 -9.24
C PRO A 95 -2.02 -10.87 -10.01
N TRP A 96 -3.16 -10.19 -10.10
CA TRP A 96 -4.30 -10.65 -10.88
C TRP A 96 -4.22 -10.29 -12.38
N THR A 97 -3.23 -9.54 -12.78
CA THR A 97 -3.08 -9.14 -14.20
C THR A 97 -2.16 -10.07 -14.98
#